data_3422086f66fe4ad4d9e9c9dced7986cf
#
_entry.id   3422086f66fe4ad4d9e9c9dced7986cf
#
_cell.length_a   1.000
_cell.length_b   1.000
_cell.length_c   1.000
_cell.angle_alpha   90.00
_cell.angle_beta   90.00
_cell.angle_gamma   90.00
#
_symmetry.space_group_name_H-M   'P 1'
#
loop_
_entity.id
_entity.type
_entity.pdbx_description
1 polymer ?
#
loop_
_entity_poly.entity_id
_entity_poly.type
_entity_poly.pdbx_seq_one_letter_code
_entity_poly.pdbx_strand_id
1 'polypeptide(L)'
;MPALETAMAPDPTFRSIKDRIAKRDLLFPARVEEVARLCLDCPEVLAFSSTNDIAKRAGVSSSTVLRFVNMIGFSNIKEARETFQNEVRFRSRFSKRN
;
A
#
# COMPACT_ATOMS: atom_id res chain seq x y z
N MET A 1 12.21 24.09 -13.81
CA MET A 1 12.00 23.49 -13.49
C MET A 1 11.36 22.79 -12.50
N PRO A 2 11.29 23.16 -11.40
CA PRO A 2 10.61 22.50 -10.35
C PRO A 2 9.15 22.25 -10.65
N ALA A 3 8.59 23.13 -11.38
CA ALA A 3 7.20 22.98 -11.74
C ALA A 3 6.97 21.69 -12.46
N LEU A 4 7.93 21.30 -13.26
CA LEU A 4 7.78 20.09 -13.97
C LEU A 4 7.86 18.92 -13.05
N GLU A 5 8.72 18.98 -12.13
CA GLU A 5 8.88 17.90 -11.22
C GLU A 5 7.63 17.71 -10.41
N THR A 6 7.01 18.80 -10.04
CA THR A 6 5.79 18.72 -9.29
C THR A 6 4.71 18.06 -10.13
N ALA A 7 4.61 18.44 -11.37
CA ALA A 7 3.61 17.88 -12.23
C ALA A 7 3.90 16.43 -12.54
N MET A 8 5.16 16.07 -12.46
CA MET A 8 5.55 14.73 -12.77
C MET A 8 5.84 13.91 -11.53
N ALA A 9 5.13 14.18 -10.46
CA ALA A 9 5.34 13.45 -9.22
C ALA A 9 5.38 11.96 -9.48
N PRO A 10 6.31 11.26 -8.89
CA PRO A 10 6.42 9.83 -9.14
C PRO A 10 5.23 9.09 -8.53
N ASP A 11 4.97 7.91 -9.04
CA ASP A 11 3.92 7.09 -8.53
C ASP A 11 4.25 6.73 -7.08
N PRO A 12 3.23 6.44 -6.27
CA PRO A 12 3.48 6.04 -4.90
C PRO A 12 4.31 4.78 -4.85
N THR A 13 5.24 4.72 -3.90
CA THR A 13 5.99 3.52 -3.63
C THR A 13 5.68 3.07 -2.22
N PHE A 14 6.01 1.84 -1.90
CA PHE A 14 5.76 1.33 -0.56
C PHE A 14 6.45 2.23 0.48
N ARG A 15 7.69 2.60 0.22
CA ARG A 15 8.45 3.43 1.15
C ARG A 15 7.86 4.82 1.27
N SER A 16 7.41 5.42 0.17
CA SER A 16 6.84 6.75 0.25
C SER A 16 5.50 6.74 0.99
N ILE A 17 4.73 5.66 0.86
CA ILE A 17 3.48 5.54 1.60
C ILE A 17 3.77 5.48 3.10
N LYS A 18 4.73 4.68 3.51
CA LYS A 18 5.08 4.59 4.92
C LYS A 18 5.58 5.94 5.44
N ASP A 19 6.34 6.65 4.63
CA ASP A 19 6.87 7.95 5.02
C ASP A 19 5.74 8.94 5.25
N ARG A 20 4.74 8.95 4.36
CA ARG A 20 3.62 9.86 4.49
C ARG A 20 2.79 9.55 5.74
N ILE A 21 2.66 8.29 6.08
CA ILE A 21 1.94 7.91 7.28
C ILE A 21 2.72 8.36 8.50
N ALA A 22 4.03 8.16 8.51
CA ALA A 22 4.87 8.55 9.62
C ALA A 22 4.82 10.05 9.86
N LYS A 23 4.67 10.84 8.78
CA LYS A 23 4.61 12.28 8.89
C LYS A 23 3.20 12.79 9.13
N ARG A 24 2.25 11.88 9.23
CA ARG A 24 0.85 12.21 9.46
C ARG A 24 0.21 12.95 8.30
N ASP A 25 0.80 12.83 7.12
CA ASP A 25 0.19 13.41 5.93
C ASP A 25 -0.92 12.51 5.43
N LEU A 26 -0.98 11.28 5.90
CA LEU A 26 -1.96 10.32 5.43
C LEU A 26 -2.58 9.69 6.66
N LEU A 27 -3.82 10.04 6.94
CA LEU A 27 -4.56 9.51 8.07
C LEU A 27 -5.74 8.72 7.57
N PHE A 28 -6.05 7.63 8.24
CA PHE A 28 -7.11 6.73 7.81
C PHE A 28 -8.25 6.67 8.81
N PRO A 29 -9.49 6.55 8.32
CA PRO A 29 -10.59 6.17 9.20
C PRO A 29 -10.31 4.83 9.83
N ALA A 30 -10.94 4.54 10.95
CA ALA A 30 -10.63 3.36 11.74
C ALA A 30 -10.61 2.06 10.93
N ARG A 31 -11.62 1.84 10.09
CA ARG A 31 -11.67 0.60 9.35
C ARG A 31 -10.61 0.51 8.26
N VAL A 32 -10.31 1.64 7.64
CA VAL A 32 -9.25 1.68 6.63
C VAL A 32 -7.91 1.45 7.31
N GLU A 33 -7.76 1.94 8.54
CA GLU A 33 -6.53 1.75 9.27
C GLU A 33 -6.24 0.28 9.53
N GLU A 34 -7.28 -0.54 9.72
CA GLU A 34 -7.06 -1.96 9.89
C GLU A 34 -6.42 -2.57 8.66
N VAL A 35 -6.87 -2.15 7.47
CA VAL A 35 -6.28 -2.63 6.23
C VAL A 35 -4.85 -2.11 6.10
N ALA A 36 -4.64 -0.85 6.44
CA ALA A 36 -3.32 -0.24 6.34
C ALA A 36 -2.33 -0.98 7.23
N ARG A 37 -2.73 -1.26 8.45
CA ARG A 37 -1.86 -1.95 9.39
C ARG A 37 -1.47 -3.33 8.86
N LEU A 38 -2.45 -4.07 8.39
CA LEU A 38 -2.21 -5.41 7.89
C LEU A 38 -1.29 -5.39 6.67
N CYS A 39 -1.57 -4.51 5.72
CA CYS A 39 -0.84 -4.53 4.46
C CYS A 39 0.54 -3.91 4.56
N LEU A 40 0.73 -2.97 5.47
CA LEU A 40 2.05 -2.36 5.62
C LEU A 40 2.97 -3.22 6.46
N ASP A 41 2.41 -3.99 7.40
CA ASP A 41 3.21 -4.92 8.17
C ASP A 41 3.56 -6.15 7.34
N CYS A 42 2.64 -6.58 6.50
CA CYS A 42 2.82 -7.76 5.68
C CYS A 42 2.49 -7.44 4.23
N PRO A 43 3.41 -6.83 3.50
CA PRO A 43 3.13 -6.43 2.12
C PRO A 43 2.67 -7.56 1.21
N GLU A 44 3.07 -8.79 1.50
CA GLU A 44 2.66 -9.92 0.68
C GLU A 44 1.16 -10.16 0.74
N VAL A 45 0.49 -9.67 1.77
CA VAL A 45 -0.95 -9.82 1.84
C VAL A 45 -1.61 -9.07 0.69
N LEU A 46 -1.26 -7.81 0.49
CA LEU A 46 -1.83 -7.06 -0.61
C LEU A 46 -1.27 -7.55 -1.94
N ALA A 47 -0.01 -7.93 -1.95
CA ALA A 47 0.65 -8.34 -3.18
C ALA A 47 0.02 -9.59 -3.79
N PHE A 48 -0.39 -10.54 -2.96
CA PHE A 48 -0.78 -11.84 -3.47
C PHE A 48 -2.15 -12.35 -3.07
N SER A 49 -2.85 -11.67 -2.17
CA SER A 49 -4.17 -12.12 -1.74
C SER A 49 -5.26 -11.43 -2.53
N SER A 50 -6.41 -12.08 -2.66
CA SER A 50 -7.54 -11.44 -3.32
C SER A 50 -8.10 -10.35 -2.43
N THR A 51 -8.87 -9.44 -3.03
CA THR A 51 -9.50 -8.37 -2.27
C THR A 51 -10.37 -8.93 -1.15
N ASN A 52 -11.12 -10.00 -1.43
CA ASN A 52 -11.97 -10.61 -0.42
C ASN A 52 -11.14 -11.21 0.72
N ASP A 53 -10.01 -11.81 0.41
CA ASP A 53 -9.15 -12.36 1.42
C ASP A 53 -8.58 -11.28 2.30
N ILE A 54 -8.13 -10.19 1.71
CA ILE A 54 -7.60 -9.07 2.47
C ILE A 54 -8.68 -8.55 3.41
N ALA A 55 -9.90 -8.41 2.89
CA ALA A 55 -11.01 -7.91 3.69
C ALA A 55 -11.28 -8.81 4.88
N LYS A 56 -11.27 -10.11 4.67
CA LYS A 56 -11.51 -11.04 5.76
C LYS A 56 -10.43 -10.96 6.81
N ARG A 57 -9.19 -10.89 6.39
CA ARG A 57 -8.08 -10.82 7.34
C ARG A 57 -8.11 -9.55 8.16
N ALA A 58 -8.51 -8.45 7.56
CA ALA A 58 -8.58 -7.17 8.25
C ALA A 58 -9.89 -6.98 9.01
N GLY A 59 -10.87 -7.84 8.77
CA GLY A 59 -12.16 -7.73 9.45
C GLY A 59 -13.01 -6.60 8.89
N VAL A 60 -12.92 -6.33 7.60
CA VAL A 60 -13.63 -5.22 6.98
C VAL A 60 -14.27 -5.69 5.67
N SER A 61 -14.96 -4.79 4.99
CA SER A 61 -15.57 -5.11 3.70
C SER A 61 -14.56 -4.93 2.58
N SER A 62 -14.84 -5.53 1.42
CA SER A 62 -13.99 -5.36 0.26
C SER A 62 -13.93 -3.90 -0.16
N SER A 63 -15.04 -3.18 0.01
CA SER A 63 -15.06 -1.74 -0.32
C SER A 63 -14.03 -0.97 0.49
N THR A 64 -13.86 -1.37 1.75
CA THR A 64 -12.89 -0.71 2.60
C THR A 64 -11.46 -0.96 2.10
N VAL A 65 -11.20 -2.17 1.60
CA VAL A 65 -9.89 -2.48 1.04
C VAL A 65 -9.63 -1.59 -0.17
N LEU A 66 -10.63 -1.42 -1.03
CA LEU A 66 -10.45 -0.58 -2.21
C LEU A 66 -10.31 0.89 -1.83
N ARG A 67 -10.98 1.31 -0.77
CA ARG A 67 -10.82 2.67 -0.29
C ARG A 67 -9.37 2.90 0.18
N PHE A 68 -8.80 1.93 0.88
CA PHE A 68 -7.42 2.03 1.31
C PHE A 68 -6.50 2.21 0.09
N VAL A 69 -6.71 1.40 -0.94
CA VAL A 69 -5.90 1.47 -2.16
C VAL A 69 -5.96 2.87 -2.76
N ASN A 70 -7.16 3.45 -2.83
CA ASN A 70 -7.30 4.79 -3.38
C ASN A 70 -6.68 5.84 -2.49
N MET A 71 -6.80 5.69 -1.19
CA MET A 71 -6.27 6.68 -0.26
C MET A 71 -4.75 6.76 -0.30
N ILE A 72 -4.09 5.65 -0.59
CA ILE A 72 -2.63 5.69 -0.65
C ILE A 72 -2.11 6.07 -2.03
N GLY A 73 -3.02 6.39 -2.95
CA GLY A 73 -2.62 7.03 -4.20
C GLY A 73 -2.74 6.19 -5.45
N PHE A 74 -3.38 5.03 -5.38
CA PHE A 74 -3.52 4.19 -6.57
C PHE A 74 -4.92 4.28 -7.14
N SER A 75 -5.03 4.16 -8.44
CA SER A 75 -6.32 4.21 -9.12
C SER A 75 -7.10 2.91 -8.95
N ASN A 76 -6.40 1.81 -8.80
CA ASN A 76 -7.07 0.52 -8.66
C ASN A 76 -6.15 -0.44 -7.92
N ILE A 77 -6.70 -1.59 -7.56
CA ILE A 77 -5.95 -2.54 -6.76
C ILE A 77 -4.81 -3.18 -7.54
N LYS A 78 -4.93 -3.25 -8.84
CA LYS A 78 -3.88 -3.85 -9.65
C LYS A 78 -2.59 -3.03 -9.52
N GLU A 79 -2.71 -1.72 -9.58
CA GLU A 79 -1.55 -0.85 -9.43
C GLU A 79 -0.92 -0.99 -8.06
N ALA A 80 -1.77 -1.03 -7.04
CA ALA A 80 -1.27 -1.19 -5.67
C ALA A 80 -0.58 -2.53 -5.52
N ARG A 81 -1.16 -3.55 -6.12
CA ARG A 81 -0.60 -4.90 -6.01
C ARG A 81 0.79 -4.97 -6.62
N GLU A 82 0.99 -4.33 -7.77
CA GLU A 82 2.30 -4.31 -8.40
C GLU A 82 3.35 -3.64 -7.53
N THR A 83 2.97 -2.53 -6.92
CA THR A 83 3.89 -1.81 -6.04
C THR A 83 4.26 -2.67 -4.83
N PHE A 84 3.28 -3.34 -4.26
CA PHE A 84 3.54 -4.18 -3.10
C PHE A 84 4.33 -5.43 -3.50
N GLN A 85 4.10 -5.96 -4.70
CA GLN A 85 4.91 -7.08 -5.18
C GLN A 85 6.37 -6.69 -5.33
N ASN A 86 6.61 -5.46 -5.79
CA ASN A 86 7.98 -4.97 -5.92
C ASN A 86 8.65 -4.88 -4.55
N GLU A 87 7.89 -4.48 -3.54
CA GLU A 87 8.44 -4.41 -2.19
C GLU A 87 8.79 -5.81 -1.68
N VAL A 88 7.92 -6.79 -1.95
CA VAL A 88 8.17 -8.15 -1.52
C VAL A 88 9.44 -8.68 -2.19
N ARG A 89 9.59 -8.42 -3.49
CA ARG A 89 10.79 -8.86 -4.21
C ARG A 89 12.04 -8.20 -3.65
N PHE A 90 11.94 -6.92 -3.33
CA PHE A 90 13.05 -6.18 -2.77
C PHE A 90 13.50 -6.80 -1.45
N ARG A 91 12.53 -7.07 -0.56
CA ARG A 91 12.85 -7.65 0.73
C ARG A 91 13.44 -9.04 0.58
N SER A 92 12.89 -9.82 -0.33
CA SER A 92 13.38 -11.17 -0.56
C SER A 92 14.82 -11.15 -1.02
N ARG A 93 15.16 -10.19 -1.89
CA ARG A 93 16.50 -10.09 -2.42
C ARG A 93 17.53 -9.81 -1.33
N PHE A 94 17.17 -9.02 -0.35
CA PHE A 94 18.11 -8.66 0.69
C PHE A 94 18.05 -9.50 1.95
N SER A 95 17.03 -10.30 2.12
CA SER A 95 16.94 -11.10 3.33
C SER A 95 17.18 -12.56 3.11
N LYS A 96 17.35 -12.95 1.87
CA LYS A 96 17.50 -14.33 1.64
C LYS A 96 18.81 -14.88 2.09
N ARG A 97 19.79 -14.10 2.37
CA ARG A 97 20.89 -14.59 2.71
C ARG A 97 20.88 -15.01 4.03
N ASN A 98 20.38 -15.20 4.63
CA ASN A 98 20.41 -15.54 5.92
C ASN A 98 20.06 -16.72 6.13
#